data_437edef6b12d29b8ac95f190a9c851d3
#
_entry.id   437edef6b12d29b8ac95f190a9c851d3
#
_cell.length_a   1.000
_cell.length_b   1.000
_cell.length_c   1.000
_cell.angle_alpha   90.00
_cell.angle_beta   90.00
_cell.angle_gamma   90.00
#
_symmetry.space_group_name_H-M   'P 1'
#
loop_
_entity.id
_entity.type
_entity.pdbx_description
1 polymer ?
#
loop_
_entity_poly.entity_id
_entity_poly.type
_entity_poly.pdbx_seq_one_letter_code
_entity_poly.pdbx_strand_id
1 'polypeptide(L)'
;MSAIRAILFDKDGTIIDYWKTWVPINREVALFAAGGDPLLADELLCAGGHDPKTDHVAPGSVLAAAGMDGIARCFAGVLGARTPPDLERSIDRIFRDGGARHSVLMDGAVDVVVELRQRGFRVGLATNDTIGGLHASLSRHPGVVDLFEFVAGCDSGYGSKPAPGMALAFADHVGIAPGACAVVGDSTHDLEMAARAGYGLEVAVLGGTGTRVTLAPHAGVVVEDLRALLALPELQR
;
A
#
# COMPACT_ATOMS: atom_id res chain seq x y z
N MET A 1 11.22 -24.21 -10.25
CA MET A 1 10.23 -23.12 -10.08
C MET A 1 9.75 -22.72 -11.47
N SER A 2 8.44 -22.45 -11.63
CA SER A 2 7.93 -21.92 -12.89
C SER A 2 8.50 -20.53 -13.14
N ALA A 3 8.80 -20.17 -14.40
CA ALA A 3 9.23 -18.82 -14.71
C ALA A 3 8.11 -17.81 -14.37
N ILE A 4 8.45 -16.70 -13.73
CA ILE A 4 7.50 -15.63 -13.42
C ILE A 4 6.99 -14.99 -14.72
N ARG A 5 5.69 -14.70 -14.78
CA ARG A 5 5.01 -14.18 -15.96
C ARG A 5 4.08 -12.99 -15.65
N ALA A 6 3.70 -12.83 -14.39
CA ALA A 6 2.84 -11.74 -13.93
C ALA A 6 3.35 -11.18 -12.61
N ILE A 7 3.13 -9.90 -12.38
CA ILE A 7 3.60 -9.19 -11.19
C ILE A 7 2.45 -8.36 -10.65
N LEU A 8 2.09 -8.59 -9.39
CA LEU A 8 1.12 -7.80 -8.64
C LEU A 8 1.87 -6.82 -7.75
N PHE A 9 1.69 -5.53 -7.98
CA PHE A 9 2.27 -4.48 -7.17
C PHE A 9 1.33 -4.05 -6.05
N ASP A 10 1.89 -3.72 -4.91
CA ASP A 10 1.25 -2.85 -3.94
C ASP A 10 1.29 -1.39 -4.40
N LYS A 11 0.44 -0.53 -3.79
CA LYS A 11 0.34 0.90 -4.09
C LYS A 11 1.22 1.74 -3.17
N ASP A 12 0.95 1.74 -1.87
CA ASP A 12 1.49 2.69 -0.90
C ASP A 12 2.82 2.21 -0.31
N GLY A 13 3.89 2.97 -0.49
CA GLY A 13 5.25 2.52 -0.16
C GLY A 13 5.93 1.75 -1.29
N THR A 14 5.19 1.47 -2.38
CA THR A 14 5.68 0.76 -3.56
C THR A 14 5.57 1.61 -4.82
N ILE A 15 4.38 1.95 -5.29
CA ILE A 15 4.17 2.85 -6.44
C ILE A 15 4.09 4.31 -5.98
N ILE A 16 3.46 4.56 -4.83
CA ILE A 16 3.34 5.88 -4.20
C ILE A 16 4.33 5.96 -3.03
N ASP A 17 5.07 7.04 -2.95
CA ASP A 17 5.97 7.36 -1.84
C ASP A 17 5.14 7.58 -0.57
N TYR A 18 5.21 6.59 0.34
CA TYR A 18 4.43 6.61 1.58
C TYR A 18 4.73 7.86 2.42
N TRP A 19 6.00 8.18 2.59
CA TRP A 19 6.46 9.22 3.50
C TRP A 19 6.03 10.61 3.05
N LYS A 20 6.19 10.90 1.76
CA LYS A 20 5.81 12.19 1.18
C LYS A 20 4.30 12.35 1.03
N THR A 21 3.58 11.25 0.87
CA THR A 21 2.13 11.30 0.62
C THR A 21 1.33 11.22 1.91
N TRP A 22 1.55 10.18 2.72
CA TRP A 22 0.64 9.86 3.82
C TRP A 22 1.00 10.51 5.15
N VAL A 23 2.28 10.80 5.41
CA VAL A 23 2.68 11.46 6.66
C VAL A 23 1.99 12.82 6.86
N PRO A 24 1.95 13.73 5.87
CA PRO A 24 1.19 14.99 6.00
C PRO A 24 -0.32 14.76 6.22
N ILE A 25 -0.89 13.76 5.56
CA ILE A 25 -2.31 13.44 5.65
C ILE A 25 -2.65 12.84 7.02
N ASN A 26 -1.80 11.99 7.59
CA ASN A 26 -1.96 11.46 8.94
C ASN A 26 -2.08 12.61 9.97
N ARG A 27 -1.25 13.65 9.83
CA ARG A 27 -1.31 14.85 10.67
C ARG A 27 -2.62 15.62 10.48
N GLU A 28 -3.07 15.80 9.23
CA GLU A 28 -4.34 16.47 8.93
C GLU A 28 -5.52 15.72 9.56
N VAL A 29 -5.56 14.39 9.41
CA VAL A 29 -6.59 13.54 10.00
C VAL A 29 -6.59 13.59 11.53
N ALA A 30 -5.42 13.50 12.16
CA ALA A 30 -5.30 13.54 13.61
C ALA A 30 -5.73 14.90 14.16
N LEU A 31 -5.32 16.00 13.52
CA LEU A 31 -5.71 17.36 13.92
C LEU A 31 -7.21 17.59 13.75
N PHE A 32 -7.80 17.09 12.67
CA PHE A 32 -9.25 17.14 12.48
C PHE A 32 -9.98 16.36 13.59
N ALA A 33 -9.57 15.11 13.85
CA ALA A 33 -10.19 14.26 14.85
C ALA A 33 -10.06 14.84 16.28
N ALA A 34 -8.95 15.53 16.54
CA ALA A 34 -8.68 16.24 17.79
C ALA A 34 -9.48 17.57 17.94
N GLY A 35 -10.28 17.97 16.95
CA GLY A 35 -10.99 19.26 16.96
C GLY A 35 -10.08 20.48 16.93
N GLY A 36 -8.86 20.32 16.36
CA GLY A 36 -7.84 21.37 16.26
C GLY A 36 -6.90 21.44 17.46
N ASP A 37 -7.01 20.58 18.46
CA ASP A 37 -6.09 20.49 19.61
C ASP A 37 -4.79 19.75 19.19
N PRO A 38 -3.62 20.43 19.14
CA PRO A 38 -2.39 19.82 18.67
C PRO A 38 -1.85 18.75 19.63
N LEU A 39 -2.07 18.87 20.93
CA LEU A 39 -1.59 17.87 21.89
C LEU A 39 -2.38 16.59 21.78
N LEU A 40 -3.71 16.70 21.63
CA LEU A 40 -4.56 15.55 21.40
C LEU A 40 -4.30 14.92 20.02
N ALA A 41 -3.97 15.72 19.00
CA ALA A 41 -3.57 15.21 17.69
C ALA A 41 -2.30 14.36 17.78
N ASP A 42 -1.29 14.81 18.56
CA ASP A 42 -0.07 14.03 18.82
C ASP A 42 -0.38 12.71 19.53
N GLU A 43 -1.31 12.70 20.51
CA GLU A 43 -1.76 11.47 21.18
C GLU A 43 -2.42 10.49 20.17
N LEU A 44 -3.26 11.00 19.26
CA LEU A 44 -3.89 10.19 18.21
C LEU A 44 -2.88 9.61 17.23
N LEU A 45 -1.88 10.41 16.80
CA LEU A 45 -0.78 9.94 15.95
C LEU A 45 -0.01 8.82 16.63
N CYS A 46 0.40 9.01 17.90
CA CYS A 46 1.10 8.00 18.69
C CYS A 46 0.27 6.71 18.81
N ALA A 47 -1.02 6.81 19.10
CA ALA A 47 -1.91 5.66 19.19
C ALA A 47 -2.01 4.90 17.86
N GLY A 48 -1.96 5.61 16.74
CA GLY A 48 -1.93 5.06 15.39
C GLY A 48 -0.56 4.52 14.96
N GLY A 49 0.49 4.71 15.78
CA GLY A 49 1.86 4.27 15.50
C GLY A 49 2.71 5.24 14.70
N HIS A 50 2.31 6.51 14.62
CA HIS A 50 3.06 7.60 14.01
C HIS A 50 3.69 8.47 15.12
N ASP A 51 5.01 8.52 15.19
CA ASP A 51 5.73 9.42 16.09
C ASP A 51 5.70 10.86 15.55
N PRO A 52 4.99 11.80 16.20
CA PRO A 52 4.87 13.18 15.71
C PRO A 52 6.17 13.99 15.76
N LYS A 53 7.21 13.52 16.47
CA LYS A 53 8.50 14.21 16.57
C LYS A 53 9.44 13.87 15.42
N THR A 54 9.38 12.64 14.94
CA THR A 54 10.29 12.13 13.92
C THR A 54 9.61 11.86 12.58
N ASP A 55 8.28 11.94 12.53
CA ASP A 55 7.43 11.49 11.41
C ASP A 55 7.57 10.00 11.07
N HIS A 56 8.20 9.22 11.95
CA HIS A 56 8.32 7.78 11.76
C HIS A 56 6.98 7.09 12.01
N VAL A 57 6.54 6.27 11.06
CA VAL A 57 5.35 5.42 11.17
C VAL A 57 5.82 3.97 11.32
N ALA A 58 5.44 3.34 12.45
CA ALA A 58 5.87 1.99 12.76
C ALA A 58 5.30 0.96 11.77
N PRO A 59 6.12 0.02 11.28
CA PRO A 59 5.67 -1.04 10.39
C PRO A 59 4.48 -1.82 10.97
N GLY A 60 3.44 -2.05 10.17
CA GLY A 60 2.26 -2.80 10.58
C GLY A 60 1.36 -2.09 11.59
N SER A 61 1.65 -0.84 11.95
CA SER A 61 0.78 -0.03 12.81
C SER A 61 -0.52 0.34 12.14
N VAL A 62 -1.46 0.90 12.89
CA VAL A 62 -2.78 1.28 12.39
C VAL A 62 -2.68 2.28 11.24
N LEU A 63 -1.86 3.33 11.37
CA LEU A 63 -1.68 4.32 10.31
C LEU A 63 -0.82 3.82 9.14
N ALA A 64 -0.07 2.72 9.32
CA ALA A 64 0.71 2.11 8.24
C ALA A 64 -0.13 1.13 7.40
N ALA A 65 -1.12 0.43 7.99
CA ALA A 65 -1.63 -0.78 7.36
C ALA A 65 -3.15 -1.01 7.49
N ALA A 66 -3.84 -0.32 8.42
CA ALA A 66 -5.27 -0.51 8.62
C ALA A 66 -6.11 0.26 7.58
N GLY A 67 -7.32 -0.25 7.32
CA GLY A 67 -8.34 0.50 6.60
C GLY A 67 -8.94 1.63 7.44
N MET A 68 -9.79 2.45 6.82
CA MET A 68 -10.41 3.63 7.45
C MET A 68 -11.18 3.30 8.73
N ASP A 69 -11.86 2.16 8.76
CA ASP A 69 -12.58 1.64 9.94
C ASP A 69 -11.63 1.34 11.11
N GLY A 70 -10.44 0.80 10.82
CA GLY A 70 -9.41 0.53 11.83
C GLY A 70 -8.84 1.80 12.42
N ILE A 71 -8.56 2.79 11.58
CA ILE A 71 -8.08 4.12 12.01
C ILE A 71 -9.15 4.81 12.88
N ALA A 72 -10.40 4.80 12.42
CA ALA A 72 -11.50 5.41 13.15
C ALA A 72 -11.70 4.75 14.53
N ARG A 73 -11.65 3.43 14.62
CA ARG A 73 -11.72 2.70 15.91
C ARG A 73 -10.56 3.06 16.85
N CYS A 74 -9.35 3.12 16.31
CA CYS A 74 -8.17 3.51 17.09
C CYS A 74 -8.33 4.90 17.69
N PHE A 75 -8.70 5.87 16.87
CA PHE A 75 -8.89 7.26 17.30
C PHE A 75 -10.08 7.41 18.26
N ALA A 76 -11.19 6.72 18.01
CA ALA A 76 -12.33 6.70 18.92
C ALA A 76 -11.96 6.14 20.31
N GLY A 77 -11.06 5.17 20.38
CA GLY A 77 -10.53 4.62 21.64
C GLY A 77 -9.83 5.68 22.49
N VAL A 78 -9.10 6.60 21.86
CA VAL A 78 -8.42 7.73 22.54
C VAL A 78 -9.41 8.84 22.89
N LEU A 79 -10.29 9.19 21.93
CA LEU A 79 -11.23 10.31 22.06
C LEU A 79 -12.34 10.05 23.07
N GLY A 80 -12.78 8.80 23.22
CA GLY A 80 -13.90 8.42 24.08
C GLY A 80 -15.19 9.19 23.74
N ALA A 81 -15.76 9.89 24.72
CA ALA A 81 -16.98 10.68 24.53
C ALA A 81 -16.82 11.90 23.59
N ARG A 82 -15.59 12.28 23.24
CA ARG A 82 -15.28 13.37 22.28
C ARG A 82 -15.29 12.90 20.83
N THR A 83 -15.51 11.62 20.56
CA THR A 83 -15.51 11.07 19.21
C THR A 83 -16.57 11.75 18.34
N PRO A 84 -16.18 12.37 17.20
CA PRO A 84 -17.15 12.91 16.25
C PRO A 84 -18.08 11.83 15.71
N PRO A 85 -19.39 12.09 15.54
CA PRO A 85 -20.36 11.09 15.11
C PRO A 85 -20.06 10.49 13.71
N ASP A 86 -19.41 11.26 12.84
CA ASP A 86 -19.07 10.87 11.47
C ASP A 86 -17.55 10.69 11.28
N LEU A 87 -16.83 10.28 12.33
CA LEU A 87 -15.35 10.22 12.31
C LEU A 87 -14.82 9.39 11.13
N GLU A 88 -15.30 8.17 10.92
CA GLU A 88 -14.83 7.29 9.84
C GLU A 88 -15.04 7.92 8.45
N ARG A 89 -16.22 8.46 8.18
CA ARG A 89 -16.51 9.16 6.92
C ARG A 89 -15.63 10.38 6.72
N SER A 90 -15.33 11.11 7.78
CA SER A 90 -14.47 12.29 7.73
C SER A 90 -13.02 11.90 7.48
N ILE A 91 -12.55 10.82 8.09
CA ILE A 91 -11.23 10.23 7.84
C ILE A 91 -11.11 9.83 6.37
N ASP A 92 -12.05 9.03 5.85
CA ASP A 92 -12.07 8.61 4.43
C ASP A 92 -11.98 9.82 3.48
N ARG A 93 -12.79 10.84 3.74
CA ARG A 93 -12.77 12.07 2.93
C ARG A 93 -11.41 12.76 2.97
N ILE A 94 -10.80 12.93 4.16
CA ILE A 94 -9.51 13.61 4.31
C ILE A 94 -8.40 12.83 3.63
N PHE A 95 -8.38 11.49 3.77
CA PHE A 95 -7.40 10.64 3.09
C PHE A 95 -7.54 10.72 1.57
N ARG A 96 -8.77 10.64 1.05
CA ARG A 96 -9.03 10.75 -0.39
C ARG A 96 -8.66 12.11 -0.95
N ASP A 97 -9.11 13.20 -0.31
CA ASP A 97 -8.81 14.57 -0.75
C ASP A 97 -7.31 14.88 -0.58
N GLY A 98 -6.70 14.38 0.50
CA GLY A 98 -5.27 14.48 0.76
C GLY A 98 -4.45 13.72 -0.29
N GLY A 99 -4.83 12.48 -0.60
CA GLY A 99 -4.22 11.68 -1.67
C GLY A 99 -4.26 12.42 -3.01
N ALA A 100 -5.40 13.01 -3.37
CA ALA A 100 -5.53 13.81 -4.59
C ALA A 100 -4.64 15.07 -4.58
N ARG A 101 -4.32 15.65 -3.40
CA ARG A 101 -3.50 16.87 -3.29
C ARG A 101 -2.00 16.60 -3.16
N HIS A 102 -1.62 15.55 -2.44
CA HIS A 102 -0.25 15.36 -1.95
C HIS A 102 0.47 14.14 -2.54
N SER A 103 -0.23 13.29 -3.30
CA SER A 103 0.37 12.07 -3.83
C SER A 103 1.66 12.35 -4.62
N VAL A 104 2.70 11.61 -4.27
CA VAL A 104 4.02 11.62 -4.92
C VAL A 104 4.33 10.19 -5.33
N LEU A 105 4.75 9.97 -6.58
CA LEU A 105 5.20 8.64 -7.02
C LEU A 105 6.56 8.31 -6.43
N MET A 106 6.78 7.03 -6.18
CA MET A 106 8.09 6.49 -5.88
C MET A 106 9.05 6.73 -7.06
N ASP A 107 10.31 7.08 -6.76
CA ASP A 107 11.29 7.33 -7.81
C ASP A 107 11.47 6.11 -8.72
N GLY A 108 11.31 6.34 -10.02
CA GLY A 108 11.42 5.30 -11.05
C GLY A 108 10.25 4.33 -11.15
N ALA A 109 9.17 4.49 -10.36
CA ALA A 109 8.03 3.54 -10.36
C ALA A 109 7.44 3.34 -11.76
N VAL A 110 7.17 4.45 -12.47
CA VAL A 110 6.60 4.40 -13.83
C VAL A 110 7.56 3.70 -14.80
N ASP A 111 8.84 4.09 -14.78
CA ASP A 111 9.85 3.54 -15.69
C ASP A 111 10.00 2.02 -15.50
N VAL A 112 10.02 1.57 -14.24
CA VAL A 112 10.14 0.14 -13.90
C VAL A 112 8.91 -0.65 -14.36
N VAL A 113 7.70 -0.14 -14.12
CA VAL A 113 6.47 -0.82 -14.56
C VAL A 113 6.40 -0.89 -16.09
N VAL A 114 6.75 0.21 -16.78
CA VAL A 114 6.78 0.24 -18.25
C VAL A 114 7.81 -0.77 -18.80
N GLU A 115 9.02 -0.80 -18.25
CA GLU A 115 10.05 -1.74 -18.66
C GLU A 115 9.62 -3.20 -18.44
N LEU A 116 9.05 -3.54 -17.30
CA LEU A 116 8.54 -4.90 -17.03
C LEU A 116 7.43 -5.30 -18.00
N ARG A 117 6.54 -4.38 -18.37
CA ARG A 117 5.54 -4.62 -19.42
C ARG A 117 6.18 -4.85 -20.80
N GLN A 118 7.21 -4.08 -21.14
CA GLN A 118 7.96 -4.27 -22.40
C GLN A 118 8.66 -5.62 -22.45
N ARG A 119 9.12 -6.14 -21.30
CA ARG A 119 9.64 -7.51 -21.15
C ARG A 119 8.54 -8.58 -21.22
N GLY A 120 7.26 -8.20 -21.36
CA GLY A 120 6.14 -9.11 -21.54
C GLY A 120 5.52 -9.62 -20.23
N PHE A 121 5.81 -8.99 -19.09
CA PHE A 121 5.09 -9.30 -17.85
C PHE A 121 3.70 -8.67 -17.86
N ARG A 122 2.71 -9.43 -17.37
CA ARG A 122 1.39 -8.91 -17.03
C ARG A 122 1.49 -8.23 -15.68
N VAL A 123 0.93 -7.03 -15.53
CA VAL A 123 1.06 -6.26 -14.29
C VAL A 123 -0.29 -5.86 -13.72
N GLY A 124 -0.42 -5.95 -12.39
CA GLY A 124 -1.60 -5.55 -11.64
C GLY A 124 -1.23 -4.70 -10.42
N LEU A 125 -2.22 -4.03 -9.85
CA LEU A 125 -2.11 -3.19 -8.66
C LEU A 125 -3.14 -3.61 -7.63
N ALA A 126 -2.74 -3.84 -6.38
CA ALA A 126 -3.63 -4.19 -5.28
C ALA A 126 -3.29 -3.36 -4.04
N THR A 127 -4.30 -2.85 -3.35
CA THR A 127 -4.13 -1.99 -2.17
C THR A 127 -5.18 -2.27 -1.10
N ASN A 128 -4.85 -2.01 0.17
CA ASN A 128 -5.83 -1.95 1.26
C ASN A 128 -6.60 -0.62 1.33
N ASP A 129 -6.29 0.32 0.44
CA ASP A 129 -7.12 1.48 0.20
C ASP A 129 -8.39 1.10 -0.59
N THR A 130 -9.39 1.96 -0.62
CA THR A 130 -10.56 1.81 -1.50
C THR A 130 -10.20 2.10 -2.96
N ILE A 131 -10.97 1.59 -3.91
CA ILE A 131 -10.83 1.96 -5.33
C ILE A 131 -10.97 3.47 -5.53
N GLY A 132 -11.89 4.10 -4.79
CA GLY A 132 -12.04 5.56 -4.81
C GLY A 132 -10.80 6.29 -4.33
N GLY A 133 -10.16 5.84 -3.25
CA GLY A 133 -8.91 6.38 -2.71
C GLY A 133 -7.72 6.17 -3.66
N LEU A 134 -7.63 4.98 -4.27
CA LEU A 134 -6.63 4.68 -5.29
C LEU A 134 -6.72 5.65 -6.47
N HIS A 135 -7.89 5.82 -7.06
CA HIS A 135 -8.07 6.75 -8.17
C HIS A 135 -7.80 8.20 -7.76
N ALA A 136 -8.20 8.61 -6.55
CA ALA A 136 -7.92 9.94 -6.03
C ALA A 136 -6.42 10.18 -5.93
N SER A 137 -5.67 9.26 -5.30
CA SER A 137 -4.22 9.38 -5.14
C SER A 137 -3.46 9.35 -6.48
N LEU A 138 -3.92 8.58 -7.48
CA LEU A 138 -3.30 8.54 -8.81
C LEU A 138 -3.80 9.64 -9.75
N SER A 139 -4.80 10.44 -9.39
CA SER A 139 -5.37 11.48 -10.25
C SER A 139 -4.37 12.56 -10.67
N ARG A 140 -3.34 12.82 -9.85
CA ARG A 140 -2.24 13.74 -10.18
C ARG A 140 -1.21 13.17 -11.16
N HIS A 141 -1.31 11.88 -11.45
CA HIS A 141 -0.36 11.12 -12.26
C HIS A 141 -1.08 10.46 -13.44
N PRO A 142 -1.50 11.27 -14.44
CA PRO A 142 -2.28 10.77 -15.58
C PRO A 142 -1.59 9.60 -16.29
N GLY A 143 -2.35 8.55 -16.61
CA GLY A 143 -1.84 7.38 -17.31
C GLY A 143 -1.18 6.33 -16.43
N VAL A 144 -0.90 6.60 -15.14
CA VAL A 144 -0.25 5.60 -14.26
C VAL A 144 -1.17 4.41 -14.00
N VAL A 145 -2.45 4.65 -13.74
CA VAL A 145 -3.41 3.55 -13.52
C VAL A 145 -3.58 2.67 -14.77
N ASP A 146 -3.45 3.26 -15.96
CA ASP A 146 -3.58 2.54 -17.24
C ASP A 146 -2.40 1.60 -17.54
N LEU A 147 -1.34 1.69 -16.75
CA LEU A 147 -0.24 0.73 -16.82
C LEU A 147 -0.63 -0.65 -16.26
N PHE A 148 -1.65 -0.72 -15.44
CA PHE A 148 -2.06 -1.95 -14.77
C PHE A 148 -3.31 -2.54 -15.42
N GLU A 149 -3.24 -3.82 -15.80
CA GLU A 149 -4.35 -4.56 -16.42
C GLU A 149 -5.43 -4.95 -15.40
N PHE A 150 -5.05 -5.02 -14.14
CA PHE A 150 -5.89 -5.35 -13.01
C PHE A 150 -5.64 -4.35 -11.89
N VAL A 151 -6.72 -3.85 -11.29
CA VAL A 151 -6.65 -2.95 -10.14
C VAL A 151 -7.66 -3.42 -9.10
N ALA A 152 -7.22 -3.57 -7.84
CA ALA A 152 -8.09 -3.97 -6.74
C ALA A 152 -7.82 -3.15 -5.47
N GLY A 153 -8.89 -2.71 -4.84
CA GLY A 153 -8.91 -2.14 -3.49
C GLY A 153 -9.62 -3.05 -2.50
N CYS A 154 -9.62 -2.68 -1.22
CA CYS A 154 -10.27 -3.45 -0.17
C CYS A 154 -11.79 -3.63 -0.39
N ASP A 155 -12.41 -2.73 -1.15
CA ASP A 155 -13.83 -2.71 -1.49
C ASP A 155 -14.16 -3.41 -2.82
N SER A 156 -13.18 -4.05 -3.47
CA SER A 156 -13.39 -4.77 -4.75
C SER A 156 -14.04 -6.15 -4.61
N GLY A 157 -14.40 -6.56 -3.39
CA GLY A 157 -15.07 -7.84 -3.14
C GLY A 157 -14.14 -9.05 -2.97
N TYR A 158 -12.81 -8.83 -2.99
CA TYR A 158 -11.79 -9.89 -2.83
C TYR A 158 -11.26 -9.98 -1.40
N GLY A 159 -11.70 -9.11 -0.48
CA GLY A 159 -11.16 -8.95 0.86
C GLY A 159 -9.85 -8.15 0.88
N SER A 160 -9.39 -7.83 2.11
CA SER A 160 -8.19 -7.02 2.31
C SER A 160 -6.95 -7.90 2.52
N LYS A 161 -5.76 -7.39 2.16
CA LYS A 161 -4.48 -8.01 2.54
C LYS A 161 -4.41 -8.14 4.07
N PRO A 162 -3.92 -9.23 4.62
CA PRO A 162 -3.18 -10.32 4.00
C PRO A 162 -4.05 -11.52 3.54
N ALA A 163 -5.37 -11.37 3.34
CA ALA A 163 -6.17 -12.42 2.72
C ALA A 163 -5.76 -12.59 1.24
N PRO A 164 -5.78 -13.83 0.67
CA PRO A 164 -5.23 -14.11 -0.65
C PRO A 164 -6.11 -13.64 -1.82
N GLY A 165 -7.30 -13.12 -1.56
CA GLY A 165 -8.32 -12.94 -2.57
C GLY A 165 -7.93 -12.01 -3.72
N MET A 166 -7.29 -10.85 -3.47
CA MET A 166 -6.83 -9.95 -4.53
C MET A 166 -5.74 -10.61 -5.40
N ALA A 167 -4.82 -11.37 -4.80
CA ALA A 167 -3.77 -12.08 -5.53
C ALA A 167 -4.35 -13.21 -6.40
N LEU A 168 -5.30 -13.98 -5.88
CA LEU A 168 -5.99 -15.01 -6.66
C LEU A 168 -6.82 -14.41 -7.80
N ALA A 169 -7.52 -13.30 -7.56
CA ALA A 169 -8.28 -12.59 -8.57
C ALA A 169 -7.40 -12.03 -9.70
N PHE A 170 -6.21 -11.51 -9.36
CA PHE A 170 -5.25 -11.08 -10.38
C PHE A 170 -4.75 -12.25 -11.22
N ALA A 171 -4.34 -13.36 -10.58
CA ALA A 171 -3.86 -14.55 -11.30
C ALA A 171 -4.91 -15.11 -12.28
N ASP A 172 -6.18 -15.15 -11.84
CA ASP A 172 -7.33 -15.55 -12.68
C ASP A 172 -7.56 -14.57 -13.82
N HIS A 173 -7.57 -13.26 -13.54
CA HIS A 173 -7.76 -12.21 -14.54
C HIS A 173 -6.73 -12.29 -15.69
N VAL A 174 -5.46 -12.52 -15.35
CA VAL A 174 -4.40 -12.61 -16.37
C VAL A 174 -4.25 -14.02 -16.98
N GLY A 175 -4.96 -15.02 -16.45
CA GLY A 175 -4.91 -16.40 -16.93
C GLY A 175 -3.54 -17.06 -16.66
N ILE A 176 -2.90 -16.74 -15.53
CA ILE A 176 -1.57 -17.24 -15.16
C ILE A 176 -1.67 -17.93 -13.80
N ALA A 177 -1.12 -19.16 -13.72
CA ALA A 177 -1.13 -19.89 -12.47
C ALA A 177 -0.37 -19.11 -11.35
N PRO A 178 -0.85 -19.12 -10.09
CA PRO A 178 -0.22 -18.40 -8.98
C PRO A 178 1.28 -18.65 -8.85
N GLY A 179 1.75 -19.88 -9.01
CA GLY A 179 3.19 -20.21 -8.96
C GLY A 179 4.05 -19.59 -10.07
N ALA A 180 3.46 -18.90 -11.05
CA ALA A 180 4.13 -18.09 -12.07
C ALA A 180 3.85 -16.58 -11.90
N CYS A 181 3.30 -16.18 -10.74
CA CYS A 181 3.09 -14.80 -10.35
C CYS A 181 4.10 -14.38 -9.28
N ALA A 182 4.44 -13.10 -9.28
CA ALA A 182 5.20 -12.45 -8.22
C ALA A 182 4.37 -11.36 -7.56
N VAL A 183 4.65 -11.04 -6.30
CA VAL A 183 4.21 -9.81 -5.64
C VAL A 183 5.39 -8.88 -5.42
N VAL A 184 5.15 -7.58 -5.48
CA VAL A 184 6.09 -6.53 -5.06
C VAL A 184 5.37 -5.63 -4.07
N GLY A 185 5.87 -5.54 -2.84
CA GLY A 185 5.26 -4.73 -1.79
C GLY A 185 6.25 -4.35 -0.69
N ASP A 186 5.88 -3.37 0.14
CA ASP A 186 6.67 -2.85 1.24
C ASP A 186 6.24 -3.36 2.61
N SER A 187 5.18 -4.16 2.68
CA SER A 187 4.59 -4.63 3.93
C SER A 187 4.51 -6.16 4.02
N THR A 188 4.46 -6.69 5.23
CA THR A 188 4.23 -8.13 5.46
C THR A 188 2.86 -8.57 4.94
N HIS A 189 1.87 -7.67 4.88
CA HIS A 189 0.53 -7.98 4.36
C HIS A 189 0.57 -8.35 2.87
N ASP A 190 1.43 -7.72 2.08
CA ASP A 190 1.61 -8.03 0.65
C ASP A 190 2.20 -9.42 0.46
N LEU A 191 3.29 -9.67 1.20
CA LEU A 191 4.04 -10.92 1.10
C LEU A 191 3.22 -12.11 1.60
N GLU A 192 2.52 -11.95 2.73
CA GLU A 192 1.62 -12.97 3.25
C GLU A 192 0.42 -13.24 2.34
N MET A 193 -0.15 -12.20 1.71
CA MET A 193 -1.21 -12.35 0.71
C MET A 193 -0.74 -13.25 -0.44
N ALA A 194 0.45 -12.98 -0.97
CA ALA A 194 1.04 -13.73 -2.07
C ALA A 194 1.39 -15.17 -1.67
N ALA A 195 2.01 -15.36 -0.52
CA ALA A 195 2.34 -16.69 0.01
C ALA A 195 1.07 -17.54 0.20
N ARG A 196 0.00 -16.97 0.76
CA ARG A 196 -1.30 -17.65 0.93
C ARG A 196 -1.99 -17.96 -0.41
N ALA A 197 -1.74 -17.15 -1.45
CA ALA A 197 -2.23 -17.39 -2.81
C ALA A 197 -1.37 -18.42 -3.57
N GLY A 198 -0.21 -18.82 -3.06
CA GLY A 198 0.71 -19.75 -3.71
C GLY A 198 1.53 -19.10 -4.83
N TYR A 199 1.88 -17.82 -4.69
CA TYR A 199 2.76 -17.11 -5.63
C TYR A 199 4.16 -17.72 -5.63
N GLY A 200 4.85 -17.60 -6.76
CA GLY A 200 6.18 -18.17 -6.96
C GLY A 200 7.32 -17.28 -6.49
N LEU A 201 7.04 -16.00 -6.21
CA LEU A 201 8.05 -15.05 -5.76
C LEU A 201 7.43 -13.91 -4.95
N GLU A 202 7.91 -13.69 -3.74
CA GLU A 202 7.60 -12.55 -2.88
C GLU A 202 8.79 -11.59 -2.86
N VAL A 203 8.61 -10.39 -3.44
CA VAL A 203 9.62 -9.32 -3.48
C VAL A 203 9.24 -8.23 -2.50
N ALA A 204 10.05 -8.05 -1.47
CA ALA A 204 9.95 -6.91 -0.56
C ALA A 204 10.77 -5.73 -1.09
N VAL A 205 10.17 -4.52 -1.14
CA VAL A 205 10.85 -3.28 -1.47
C VAL A 205 10.95 -2.37 -0.24
N LEU A 206 12.12 -1.76 -0.01
CA LEU A 206 12.35 -0.89 1.16
C LEU A 206 11.95 0.57 0.86
N GLY A 207 10.75 0.77 0.33
CA GLY A 207 10.22 2.08 -0.07
C GLY A 207 9.24 2.71 0.91
N GLY A 208 8.57 1.88 1.72
CA GLY A 208 7.52 2.30 2.64
C GLY A 208 7.85 2.10 4.11
N THR A 209 6.87 1.62 4.88
CA THR A 209 7.02 1.47 6.34
C THR A 209 7.77 0.21 6.76
N GLY A 210 7.82 -0.81 5.90
CA GLY A 210 8.52 -2.05 6.18
C GLY A 210 10.04 -1.88 6.22
N THR A 211 10.68 -2.59 7.14
CA THR A 211 12.14 -2.63 7.27
C THR A 211 12.68 -3.96 6.80
N ARG A 212 13.99 -4.03 6.46
CA ARG A 212 14.62 -5.31 6.11
C ARG A 212 14.42 -6.38 7.18
N VAL A 213 14.44 -5.99 8.47
CA VAL A 213 14.25 -6.91 9.58
C VAL A 213 12.83 -7.48 9.62
N THR A 214 11.82 -6.65 9.35
CA THR A 214 10.42 -7.08 9.37
C THR A 214 10.02 -7.85 8.10
N LEU A 215 10.60 -7.51 6.94
CA LEU A 215 10.19 -8.07 5.65
C LEU A 215 10.95 -9.34 5.26
N ALA A 216 12.25 -9.43 5.57
CA ALA A 216 13.08 -10.57 5.14
C ALA A 216 12.55 -11.95 5.56
N PRO A 217 11.90 -12.16 6.72
CA PRO A 217 11.33 -13.45 7.08
C PRO A 217 10.16 -13.92 6.17
N HIS A 218 9.55 -13.00 5.43
CA HIS A 218 8.37 -13.23 4.58
C HIS A 218 8.68 -13.14 3.09
N ALA A 219 9.86 -12.65 2.71
CA ALA A 219 10.24 -12.37 1.33
C ALA A 219 11.15 -13.47 0.76
N GLY A 220 10.95 -13.83 -0.49
CA GLY A 220 11.93 -14.58 -1.28
C GLY A 220 13.15 -13.73 -1.62
N VAL A 221 12.95 -12.41 -1.83
CA VAL A 221 14.02 -11.44 -2.06
C VAL A 221 13.65 -10.07 -1.48
N VAL A 222 14.64 -9.32 -0.98
CA VAL A 222 14.48 -7.95 -0.48
C VAL A 222 15.35 -7.02 -1.33
N VAL A 223 14.73 -6.02 -1.95
CA VAL A 223 15.41 -5.00 -2.78
C VAL A 223 15.36 -3.63 -2.10
N GLU A 224 16.37 -2.79 -2.37
CA GLU A 224 16.44 -1.44 -1.79
C GLU A 224 15.40 -0.49 -2.39
N ASP A 225 15.16 -0.60 -3.69
CA ASP A 225 14.25 0.23 -4.46
C ASP A 225 13.63 -0.55 -5.62
N LEU A 226 12.66 0.08 -6.30
CA LEU A 226 11.98 -0.54 -7.45
C LEU A 226 12.93 -0.82 -8.64
N ARG A 227 13.96 -0.01 -8.85
CA ARG A 227 14.87 -0.17 -9.98
C ARG A 227 15.67 -1.46 -9.89
N ALA A 228 15.93 -1.92 -8.65
CA ALA A 228 16.59 -3.19 -8.42
C ALA A 228 15.79 -4.41 -8.92
N LEU A 229 14.47 -4.28 -9.11
CA LEU A 229 13.65 -5.34 -9.74
C LEU A 229 14.14 -5.70 -11.13
N LEU A 230 14.61 -4.70 -11.89
CA LEU A 230 15.06 -4.90 -13.28
C LEU A 230 16.34 -5.74 -13.38
N ALA A 231 17.04 -5.95 -12.27
CA ALA A 231 18.26 -6.77 -12.20
C ALA A 231 17.98 -8.20 -11.64
N LEU A 232 16.78 -8.48 -11.12
CA LEU A 232 16.47 -9.80 -10.59
C LEU A 232 16.47 -10.88 -11.69
N PRO A 233 17.16 -12.00 -11.52
CA PRO A 233 17.19 -13.08 -12.52
C PRO A 233 15.82 -13.61 -12.89
N GLU A 234 14.88 -13.68 -11.94
CA GLU A 234 13.50 -14.14 -12.11
C GLU A 234 12.67 -13.21 -13.01
N LEU A 235 13.11 -11.96 -13.17
CA LEU A 235 12.43 -10.92 -13.97
C LEU A 235 13.24 -10.56 -15.25
N GLN A 236 14.24 -11.36 -15.62
CA GLN A 236 14.90 -11.28 -16.91
C GLN A 236 14.14 -12.10 -17.96
N ARG A 237 13.84 -11.49 -19.11
CA ARG A 237 13.23 -12.15 -20.29
C ARG A 237 13.90 -11.64 -21.55
#